data_526a21ee46417db3f4e4d17423a16a49
#
_entry.id   526a21ee46417db3f4e4d17423a16a49
#
_cell.length_a   1.000
_cell.length_b   1.000
_cell.length_c   1.000
_cell.angle_alpha   90.00
_cell.angle_beta   90.00
_cell.angle_gamma   90.00
#
_symmetry.space_group_name_H-M   'P 1'
#
loop_
_entity.id
_entity.type
_entity.pdbx_description
1 polymer ?
#
loop_
_entity_poly.entity_id
_entity_poly.type
_entity_poly.pdbx_seq_one_letter_code
_entity_poly.pdbx_strand_id
1 'polypeptide(L)'
;MLMQKLKNYWRREPVLCIAVMLAAASSFYSRPQLAYIDFDVLAILLSLMLVVAELKEIRFLDWLAVELLNKCRSKRQLELVLLAVTYVSSMFVTNDVALLTFVPLALVIGKTLKMDMERIIILQTLAANLGSMLTPPGNPQNLFLYAHYAYSANSFFAVMAVPGVISLAYLLLLLFHGKDSVLKLELPKLQQPPKGILLLFLGLLLLNIGAVLHWFDKLWALLLTAGVVALCDWRRLREVDYSLLVTFAGFFVFIGNISHSPAVSYLQQSLMGSAAGTYLTGLLASQFLSNVPAAMLLAGLTEEADALLLGVNIGGLGTMIASMASVISYKLYAAEHPSQAGKYVRTFLYYNFLGLLLIGGAVYFLL
;
A
#
# COMPACT_ATOMS: atom_id res chain seq x y z
N MET A 1 8.75 -30.58 -14.47
CA MET A 1 7.53 -29.77 -14.61
C MET A 1 7.12 -29.11 -13.28
N LEU A 2 7.05 -29.84 -12.16
CA LEU A 2 6.67 -29.29 -10.83
C LEU A 2 7.66 -28.22 -10.33
N MET A 3 8.97 -28.51 -10.35
CA MET A 3 10.03 -27.57 -9.94
C MET A 3 10.03 -26.26 -10.76
N GLN A 4 9.71 -26.34 -12.05
CA GLN A 4 9.65 -25.15 -12.91
C GLN A 4 8.41 -24.29 -12.63
N LYS A 5 7.28 -24.93 -12.30
CA LYS A 5 6.06 -24.25 -11.82
C LYS A 5 6.30 -23.56 -10.47
N LEU A 6 6.94 -24.25 -9.51
CA LEU A 6 7.34 -23.71 -8.21
C LEU A 6 8.31 -22.52 -8.35
N LYS A 7 9.33 -22.63 -9.22
CA LYS A 7 10.27 -21.54 -9.49
C LYS A 7 9.61 -20.33 -10.12
N ASN A 8 8.63 -20.53 -11.01
CA ASN A 8 7.85 -19.46 -11.60
C ASN A 8 6.89 -18.81 -10.58
N TYR A 9 6.29 -19.61 -9.70
CA TYR A 9 5.43 -19.14 -8.63
C TYR A 9 6.23 -18.32 -7.60
N TRP A 10 7.41 -18.82 -7.19
CA TRP A 10 8.35 -18.09 -6.32
C TRP A 10 8.74 -16.71 -6.87
N ARG A 11 8.93 -16.62 -8.20
CA ARG A 11 9.28 -15.34 -8.84
C ARG A 11 8.11 -14.36 -8.93
N ARG A 12 6.88 -14.87 -8.94
CA ARG A 12 5.66 -14.03 -9.01
C ARG A 12 5.20 -13.57 -7.65
N GLU A 13 5.19 -14.47 -6.67
CA GLU A 13 4.61 -14.29 -5.35
C GLU A 13 5.62 -14.68 -4.24
N PRO A 14 6.77 -13.98 -4.11
CA PRO A 14 7.81 -14.36 -3.15
C PRO A 14 7.33 -14.25 -1.71
N VAL A 15 6.53 -13.24 -1.38
CA VAL A 15 6.03 -13.00 -0.01
C VAL A 15 5.07 -14.10 0.42
N LEU A 16 4.17 -14.53 -0.49
CA LEU A 16 3.30 -15.69 -0.25
C LEU A 16 4.09 -16.95 0.02
N CYS A 17 5.11 -17.22 -0.80
CA CYS A 17 5.96 -18.41 -0.62
C CYS A 17 6.67 -18.38 0.73
N ILE A 18 7.20 -17.22 1.15
CA ILE A 18 7.82 -17.04 2.46
C ILE A 18 6.80 -17.27 3.57
N ALA A 19 5.62 -16.66 3.51
CA ALA A 19 4.59 -16.82 4.54
C ALA A 19 4.16 -18.28 4.70
N VAL A 20 3.92 -18.99 3.61
CA VAL A 20 3.55 -20.41 3.63
C VAL A 20 4.67 -21.28 4.19
N MET A 21 5.95 -21.01 3.82
CA MET A 21 7.08 -21.76 4.36
C MET A 21 7.28 -21.52 5.85
N LEU A 22 7.15 -20.26 6.30
CA LEU A 22 7.24 -19.92 7.72
C LEU A 22 6.11 -20.57 8.52
N ALA A 23 4.87 -20.53 8.01
CA ALA A 23 3.74 -21.23 8.62
C ALA A 23 3.99 -22.73 8.71
N ALA A 24 4.44 -23.38 7.62
CA ALA A 24 4.75 -24.80 7.60
C ALA A 24 5.89 -25.15 8.56
N ALA A 25 7.00 -24.40 8.53
CA ALA A 25 8.15 -24.64 9.42
C ALA A 25 7.79 -24.48 10.89
N SER A 26 7.05 -23.41 11.25
CA SER A 26 6.62 -23.19 12.64
C SER A 26 5.60 -24.22 13.12
N SER A 27 4.88 -24.87 12.22
CA SER A 27 3.92 -25.94 12.57
C SER A 27 4.61 -27.24 13.05
N PHE A 28 5.93 -27.38 12.82
CA PHE A 28 6.74 -28.42 13.48
C PHE A 28 7.08 -28.08 14.94
N TYR A 29 7.12 -26.79 15.28
CA TYR A 29 7.37 -26.33 16.65
C TYR A 29 6.09 -26.31 17.50
N SER A 30 4.99 -25.80 16.95
CA SER A 30 3.68 -25.73 17.62
C SER A 30 2.56 -26.12 16.65
N ARG A 31 1.50 -26.75 17.15
CA ARG A 31 0.36 -27.13 16.31
C ARG A 31 -0.40 -25.87 15.87
N PRO A 32 -0.64 -25.68 14.56
CA PRO A 32 -1.41 -24.56 14.06
C PRO A 32 -2.87 -24.61 14.55
N GLN A 33 -3.39 -23.46 14.94
CA GLN A 33 -4.79 -23.32 15.40
C GLN A 33 -5.50 -22.32 14.50
N LEU A 34 -6.78 -22.60 14.19
CA LEU A 34 -7.61 -21.66 13.43
C LEU A 34 -7.84 -20.34 14.19
N ALA A 35 -7.77 -20.39 15.54
CA ALA A 35 -7.88 -19.21 16.39
C ALA A 35 -6.76 -18.17 16.18
N TYR A 36 -5.64 -18.54 15.56
CA TYR A 36 -4.59 -17.59 15.23
C TYR A 36 -4.97 -16.68 14.06
N ILE A 37 -5.89 -17.13 13.19
CA ILE A 37 -6.29 -16.41 12.00
C ILE A 37 -7.35 -15.36 12.35
N ASP A 38 -7.03 -14.09 12.11
CA ASP A 38 -7.98 -13.00 12.24
C ASP A 38 -8.86 -12.95 10.98
N PHE A 39 -10.03 -13.61 11.07
CA PHE A 39 -11.00 -13.66 9.99
C PHE A 39 -11.65 -12.30 9.72
N ASP A 40 -11.72 -11.42 10.70
CA ASP A 40 -12.24 -10.06 10.56
C ASP A 40 -11.36 -9.22 9.65
N VAL A 41 -10.04 -9.31 9.85
CA VAL A 41 -9.04 -8.66 8.97
C VAL A 41 -9.14 -9.21 7.54
N LEU A 42 -9.23 -10.54 7.38
CA LEU A 42 -9.36 -11.15 6.05
C LEU A 42 -10.68 -10.76 5.37
N ALA A 43 -11.77 -10.69 6.11
CA ALA A 43 -13.08 -10.31 5.58
C ALA A 43 -13.08 -8.87 5.05
N ILE A 44 -12.55 -7.92 5.82
CA ILE A 44 -12.51 -6.52 5.40
C ILE A 44 -11.52 -6.29 4.26
N LEU A 45 -10.37 -6.97 4.26
CA LEU A 45 -9.43 -6.94 3.14
C LEU A 45 -10.11 -7.41 1.85
N LEU A 46 -10.75 -8.58 1.87
CA LEU A 46 -11.46 -9.12 0.71
C LEU A 46 -12.55 -8.16 0.24
N SER A 47 -13.32 -7.62 1.15
CA SER A 47 -14.42 -6.70 0.85
C SER A 47 -13.93 -5.42 0.15
N LEU A 48 -12.88 -4.79 0.68
CA LEU A 48 -12.24 -3.62 0.05
C LEU A 48 -11.66 -3.97 -1.32
N MET A 49 -10.97 -5.11 -1.45
CA MET A 49 -10.39 -5.55 -2.72
C MET A 49 -11.45 -5.75 -3.80
N LEU A 50 -12.62 -6.29 -3.46
CA LEU A 50 -13.74 -6.46 -4.38
C LEU A 50 -14.26 -5.11 -4.90
N VAL A 51 -14.51 -4.15 -4.01
CA VAL A 51 -14.99 -2.81 -4.41
C VAL A 51 -13.97 -2.08 -5.26
N VAL A 52 -12.69 -2.15 -4.87
CA VAL A 52 -11.60 -1.48 -5.61
C VAL A 52 -11.43 -2.10 -7.00
N ALA A 53 -11.54 -3.43 -7.14
CA ALA A 53 -11.50 -4.10 -8.43
C ALA A 53 -12.62 -3.60 -9.36
N GLU A 54 -13.83 -3.41 -8.85
CA GLU A 54 -14.95 -2.87 -9.63
C GLU A 54 -14.76 -1.41 -10.02
N LEU A 55 -14.29 -0.55 -9.11
CA LEU A 55 -13.97 0.86 -9.42
C LEU A 55 -12.88 0.98 -10.49
N LYS A 56 -11.91 0.05 -10.49
CA LYS A 56 -10.87 -0.05 -11.52
C LYS A 56 -11.46 -0.48 -12.86
N GLU A 57 -12.33 -1.49 -12.87
CA GLU A 57 -12.95 -2.01 -14.09
C GLU A 57 -13.81 -0.97 -14.83
N ILE A 58 -14.61 -0.21 -14.09
CA ILE A 58 -15.38 0.90 -14.66
C ILE A 58 -14.50 2.11 -15.00
N ARG A 59 -13.18 2.00 -14.82
CA ARG A 59 -12.17 3.01 -15.12
C ARG A 59 -12.44 4.38 -14.47
N PHE A 60 -13.01 4.35 -13.25
CA PHE A 60 -13.37 5.58 -12.55
C PHE A 60 -12.14 6.46 -12.26
N LEU A 61 -11.05 5.85 -11.76
CA LEU A 61 -9.82 6.58 -11.44
C LEU A 61 -9.14 7.15 -12.69
N ASP A 62 -9.12 6.38 -13.80
CA ASP A 62 -8.60 6.84 -15.08
C ASP A 62 -9.39 8.05 -15.59
N TRP A 63 -10.73 7.94 -15.58
CA TRP A 63 -11.61 9.01 -16.02
C TRP A 63 -11.39 10.28 -15.19
N LEU A 64 -11.38 10.18 -13.86
CA LEU A 64 -11.15 11.31 -12.97
C LEU A 64 -9.81 11.99 -13.25
N ALA A 65 -8.73 11.19 -13.40
CA ALA A 65 -7.42 11.72 -13.68
C ALA A 65 -7.35 12.45 -15.03
N VAL A 66 -7.91 11.86 -16.10
CA VAL A 66 -7.92 12.49 -17.43
C VAL A 66 -8.71 13.80 -17.44
N GLU A 67 -9.85 13.86 -16.73
CA GLU A 67 -10.63 15.09 -16.60
C GLU A 67 -9.86 16.22 -15.90
N LEU A 68 -9.07 15.89 -14.89
CA LEU A 68 -8.23 16.87 -14.18
C LEU A 68 -7.01 17.27 -15.00
N LEU A 69 -6.37 16.32 -15.68
CA LEU A 69 -5.16 16.54 -16.46
C LEU A 69 -5.41 17.39 -17.71
N ASN A 70 -6.56 17.25 -18.35
CA ASN A 70 -6.94 18.10 -19.48
C ASN A 70 -7.13 19.59 -19.13
N LYS A 71 -7.18 19.93 -17.83
CA LYS A 71 -7.21 21.32 -17.36
C LYS A 71 -5.81 21.91 -17.14
N CYS A 72 -4.76 21.08 -17.17
CA CYS A 72 -3.39 21.52 -16.93
C CYS A 72 -2.84 22.30 -18.11
N ARG A 73 -2.16 23.42 -17.83
CA ARG A 73 -1.52 24.30 -18.80
C ARG A 73 -0.01 24.41 -18.62
N SER A 74 0.53 23.83 -17.53
CA SER A 74 1.96 23.81 -17.28
C SER A 74 2.42 22.43 -16.78
N LYS A 75 3.73 22.17 -16.91
CA LYS A 75 4.36 20.95 -16.42
C LYS A 75 4.16 20.80 -14.92
N ARG A 76 4.29 21.87 -14.15
CA ARG A 76 4.08 21.84 -12.69
C ARG A 76 2.63 21.48 -12.32
N GLN A 77 1.65 22.01 -13.05
CA GLN A 77 0.25 21.62 -12.85
C GLN A 77 0.03 20.13 -13.15
N LEU A 78 0.63 19.62 -14.23
CA LEU A 78 0.59 18.20 -14.59
C LEU A 78 1.19 17.35 -13.46
N GLU A 79 2.39 17.68 -12.99
CA GLU A 79 3.07 16.99 -11.90
C GLU A 79 2.23 17.04 -10.60
N LEU A 80 1.67 18.21 -10.27
CA LEU A 80 0.82 18.38 -9.09
C LEU A 80 -0.45 17.52 -9.16
N VAL A 81 -1.14 17.51 -10.29
CA VAL A 81 -2.36 16.71 -10.48
C VAL A 81 -2.04 15.22 -10.37
N LEU A 82 -1.00 14.73 -11.06
CA LEU A 82 -0.59 13.33 -10.98
C LEU A 82 -0.20 12.93 -9.56
N LEU A 83 0.53 13.80 -8.85
CA LEU A 83 0.89 13.59 -7.46
C LEU A 83 -0.37 13.54 -6.57
N ALA A 84 -1.25 14.54 -6.71
CA ALA A 84 -2.45 14.67 -5.87
C ALA A 84 -3.43 13.51 -6.08
N VAL A 85 -3.71 13.11 -7.34
CA VAL A 85 -4.60 11.98 -7.59
C VAL A 85 -4.02 10.67 -7.07
N THR A 86 -2.69 10.48 -7.19
CA THR A 86 -2.03 9.30 -6.65
C THR A 86 -2.07 9.29 -5.11
N TYR A 87 -1.75 10.42 -4.48
CA TYR A 87 -1.75 10.58 -3.01
C TYR A 87 -3.13 10.34 -2.42
N VAL A 88 -4.15 11.05 -2.94
CA VAL A 88 -5.52 10.94 -2.40
C VAL A 88 -6.13 9.58 -2.71
N SER A 89 -5.97 9.06 -3.93
CA SER A 89 -6.53 7.74 -4.26
C SER A 89 -5.91 6.63 -3.43
N SER A 90 -4.60 6.69 -3.14
CA SER A 90 -3.93 5.68 -2.32
C SER A 90 -4.47 5.58 -0.89
N MET A 91 -5.13 6.62 -0.39
CA MET A 91 -5.79 6.60 0.93
C MET A 91 -7.00 5.65 0.96
N PHE A 92 -7.62 5.36 -0.19
CA PHE A 92 -8.90 4.65 -0.26
C PHE A 92 -8.86 3.36 -1.07
N VAL A 93 -7.98 3.30 -2.10
CA VAL A 93 -7.90 2.16 -3.02
C VAL A 93 -6.59 1.40 -2.94
N THR A 94 -5.77 1.65 -1.96
CA THR A 94 -4.40 1.17 -1.70
C THR A 94 -3.33 1.80 -2.60
N ASN A 95 -2.09 1.83 -2.08
CA ASN A 95 -0.92 2.35 -2.79
C ASN A 95 -0.64 1.59 -4.11
N ASP A 96 -0.78 0.26 -4.10
CA ASP A 96 -0.51 -0.60 -5.25
C ASP A 96 -1.49 -0.32 -6.39
N VAL A 97 -2.79 -0.23 -6.09
CA VAL A 97 -3.82 0.06 -7.10
C VAL A 97 -3.68 1.48 -7.65
N ALA A 98 -3.36 2.46 -6.80
CA ALA A 98 -3.10 3.83 -7.25
C ALA A 98 -1.95 3.87 -8.28
N LEU A 99 -0.84 3.16 -8.02
CA LEU A 99 0.30 3.13 -8.94
C LEU A 99 0.01 2.32 -10.21
N LEU A 100 -0.68 1.19 -10.10
CA LEU A 100 -1.12 0.41 -11.26
C LEU A 100 -2.04 1.21 -12.21
N THR A 101 -2.73 2.23 -11.69
CA THR A 101 -3.60 3.12 -12.47
C THR A 101 -2.83 4.31 -13.03
N PHE A 102 -2.13 5.05 -12.18
CA PHE A 102 -1.61 6.38 -12.56
C PHE A 102 -0.21 6.36 -13.16
N VAL A 103 0.62 5.34 -12.90
CA VAL A 103 1.94 5.21 -13.55
C VAL A 103 1.82 4.93 -15.05
N PRO A 104 0.97 3.97 -15.52
CA PRO A 104 0.73 3.81 -16.95
C PRO A 104 0.20 5.08 -17.62
N LEU A 105 -0.69 5.82 -16.96
CA LEU A 105 -1.19 7.09 -17.47
C LEU A 105 -0.06 8.12 -17.63
N ALA A 106 0.84 8.24 -16.63
CA ALA A 106 2.02 9.09 -16.73
C ALA A 106 2.92 8.69 -17.90
N LEU A 107 3.16 7.39 -18.11
CA LEU A 107 3.95 6.87 -19.23
C LEU A 107 3.33 7.22 -20.59
N VAL A 108 2.00 7.10 -20.73
CA VAL A 108 1.27 7.50 -21.95
C VAL A 108 1.43 9.01 -22.22
N ILE A 109 1.30 9.84 -21.18
CA ILE A 109 1.51 11.28 -21.27
C ILE A 109 2.95 11.60 -21.70
N GLY A 110 3.93 10.93 -21.12
CA GLY A 110 5.34 11.08 -21.46
C GLY A 110 5.61 10.80 -22.94
N LYS A 111 5.03 9.72 -23.49
CA LYS A 111 5.10 9.40 -24.92
C LYS A 111 4.46 10.49 -25.78
N THR A 112 3.27 10.94 -25.40
CA THR A 112 2.52 11.97 -26.15
C THR A 112 3.24 13.31 -26.20
N LEU A 113 3.81 13.72 -25.06
CA LEU A 113 4.52 15.01 -24.91
C LEU A 113 6.02 14.94 -25.19
N LYS A 114 6.55 13.73 -25.48
CA LYS A 114 8.00 13.45 -25.61
C LYS A 114 8.80 13.96 -24.41
N MET A 115 8.28 13.74 -23.20
CA MET A 115 8.88 14.16 -21.93
C MET A 115 9.40 12.97 -21.14
N ASP A 116 10.53 13.19 -20.43
CA ASP A 116 11.03 12.25 -19.43
C ASP A 116 10.10 12.28 -18.19
N MET A 117 9.49 11.13 -17.89
CA MET A 117 8.56 10.96 -16.78
C MET A 117 9.20 10.28 -15.57
N GLU A 118 10.49 9.96 -15.59
CA GLU A 118 11.20 9.27 -14.50
C GLU A 118 10.91 9.91 -13.15
N ARG A 119 11.18 11.20 -13.04
CA ARG A 119 10.99 11.96 -11.80
C ARG A 119 9.54 11.96 -11.33
N ILE A 120 8.59 12.16 -12.25
CA ILE A 120 7.15 12.20 -11.92
C ILE A 120 6.70 10.85 -11.37
N ILE A 121 7.12 9.75 -12.00
CA ILE A 121 6.77 8.38 -11.57
C ILE A 121 7.37 8.08 -10.19
N ILE A 122 8.59 8.54 -9.91
CA ILE A 122 9.18 8.41 -8.57
C ILE A 122 8.38 9.22 -7.54
N LEU A 123 7.98 10.45 -7.88
CA LEU A 123 7.12 11.28 -7.00
C LEU A 123 5.74 10.65 -6.77
N GLN A 124 5.15 10.01 -7.80
CA GLN A 124 3.92 9.24 -7.63
C GLN A 124 4.11 8.04 -6.70
N THR A 125 5.26 7.36 -6.77
CA THR A 125 5.58 6.25 -5.87
C THR A 125 5.69 6.71 -4.43
N LEU A 126 6.38 7.81 -4.18
CA LEU A 126 6.43 8.47 -2.87
C LEU A 126 5.02 8.88 -2.41
N ALA A 127 4.24 9.50 -3.30
CA ALA A 127 2.88 9.95 -3.00
C ALA A 127 1.96 8.79 -2.64
N ALA A 128 2.07 7.65 -3.33
CA ALA A 128 1.28 6.46 -3.02
C ALA A 128 1.62 5.89 -1.64
N ASN A 129 2.90 5.76 -1.31
CA ASN A 129 3.33 5.24 -0.01
C ASN A 129 2.98 6.20 1.12
N LEU A 130 3.25 7.50 0.96
CA LEU A 130 3.02 8.51 1.98
C LEU A 130 1.53 8.89 2.12
N GLY A 131 0.74 8.82 1.05
CA GLY A 131 -0.71 9.01 1.10
C GLY A 131 -1.41 7.85 1.78
N SER A 132 -1.09 6.63 1.38
CA SER A 132 -1.74 5.43 1.90
C SER A 132 -1.52 5.21 3.40
N MET A 133 -0.43 5.71 3.97
CA MET A 133 -0.20 5.60 5.41
C MET A 133 -1.19 6.37 6.26
N LEU A 134 -1.88 7.38 5.70
CA LEU A 134 -2.75 8.29 6.47
C LEU A 134 -4.10 7.71 6.85
N THR A 135 -4.48 6.59 6.28
CA THR A 135 -5.79 5.98 6.52
C THR A 135 -5.67 4.48 6.78
N PRO A 136 -6.55 3.89 7.60
CA PRO A 136 -6.54 2.45 7.81
C PRO A 136 -6.71 1.64 6.51
N PRO A 137 -7.62 1.96 5.56
CA PRO A 137 -7.77 1.21 4.31
C PRO A 137 -6.70 1.52 3.25
N GLY A 138 -5.82 2.50 3.48
CA GLY A 138 -4.83 2.94 2.48
C GLY A 138 -3.77 1.89 2.13
N ASN A 139 -3.46 0.98 3.05
CA ASN A 139 -2.58 -0.14 2.80
C ASN A 139 -2.88 -1.33 3.73
N PRO A 140 -2.50 -2.57 3.34
CA PRO A 140 -2.82 -3.77 4.11
C PRO A 140 -2.22 -3.77 5.53
N GLN A 141 -1.00 -3.23 5.72
CA GLN A 141 -0.38 -3.18 7.05
C GLN A 141 -1.13 -2.26 8.01
N ASN A 142 -1.65 -1.12 7.53
CA ASN A 142 -2.45 -0.22 8.37
C ASN A 142 -3.74 -0.89 8.80
N LEU A 143 -4.42 -1.53 7.85
CA LEU A 143 -5.66 -2.23 8.15
C LEU A 143 -5.44 -3.33 9.18
N PHE A 144 -4.37 -4.09 9.04
CA PHE A 144 -3.98 -5.12 10.01
C PHE A 144 -3.67 -4.52 11.38
N LEU A 145 -2.78 -3.53 11.46
CA LEU A 145 -2.40 -2.92 12.74
C LEU A 145 -3.58 -2.20 13.41
N TYR A 146 -4.44 -1.56 12.61
CA TYR A 146 -5.65 -0.92 13.09
C TYR A 146 -6.58 -1.91 13.80
N ALA A 147 -6.78 -3.09 13.23
CA ALA A 147 -7.59 -4.15 13.81
C ALA A 147 -6.87 -4.83 14.99
N HIS A 148 -5.60 -5.19 14.82
CA HIS A 148 -4.81 -5.93 15.81
C HIS A 148 -4.67 -5.19 17.15
N TYR A 149 -4.41 -3.88 17.10
CA TYR A 149 -4.29 -3.03 18.29
C TYR A 149 -5.60 -2.34 18.68
N ALA A 150 -6.71 -2.69 18.04
CA ALA A 150 -8.04 -2.12 18.28
C ALA A 150 -8.04 -0.58 18.28
N TYR A 151 -7.36 0.04 17.32
CA TYR A 151 -7.33 1.49 17.18
C TYR A 151 -8.74 2.08 17.04
N SER A 152 -8.98 3.20 17.71
CA SER A 152 -10.07 4.09 17.33
C SER A 152 -9.67 4.93 16.11
N ALA A 153 -10.67 5.42 15.35
CA ALA A 153 -10.38 6.34 14.24
C ALA A 153 -9.59 7.56 14.71
N ASN A 154 -10.00 8.15 15.84
CA ASN A 154 -9.34 9.34 16.38
C ASN A 154 -7.88 9.08 16.78
N SER A 155 -7.58 7.94 17.44
CA SER A 155 -6.21 7.62 17.84
C SER A 155 -5.33 7.35 16.62
N PHE A 156 -5.81 6.61 15.63
CA PHE A 156 -5.06 6.36 14.41
C PHE A 156 -4.71 7.66 13.67
N PHE A 157 -5.71 8.53 13.44
CA PHE A 157 -5.49 9.79 12.75
C PHE A 157 -4.61 10.76 13.55
N ALA A 158 -4.68 10.76 14.88
CA ALA A 158 -3.80 11.56 15.73
C ALA A 158 -2.33 11.15 15.58
N VAL A 159 -2.05 9.82 15.59
CA VAL A 159 -0.69 9.28 15.37
C VAL A 159 -0.18 9.62 13.97
N MET A 160 -1.02 9.53 12.94
CA MET A 160 -0.62 9.76 11.54
C MET A 160 -0.62 11.23 11.12
N ALA A 161 -1.17 12.15 11.93
CA ALA A 161 -1.29 13.56 11.56
C ALA A 161 0.08 14.22 11.34
N VAL A 162 1.01 14.06 12.29
CA VAL A 162 2.33 14.69 12.21
C VAL A 162 3.17 14.15 11.06
N PRO A 163 3.38 12.80 10.90
CA PRO A 163 4.08 12.27 9.74
C PRO A 163 3.38 12.63 8.43
N GLY A 164 2.06 12.75 8.42
CA GLY A 164 1.30 13.18 7.26
C GLY A 164 1.64 14.60 6.80
N VAL A 165 1.67 15.56 7.73
CA VAL A 165 2.04 16.94 7.42
C VAL A 165 3.49 17.05 6.92
N ILE A 166 4.43 16.35 7.58
CA ILE A 166 5.84 16.36 7.20
C ILE A 166 6.00 15.72 5.80
N SER A 167 5.29 14.63 5.54
CA SER A 167 5.31 13.93 4.25
C SER A 167 4.76 14.78 3.11
N LEU A 168 3.64 15.47 3.35
CA LEU A 168 3.07 16.38 2.36
C LEU A 168 4.02 17.55 2.07
N ALA A 169 4.61 18.14 3.11
CA ALA A 169 5.62 19.18 2.95
C ALA A 169 6.82 18.69 2.13
N TYR A 170 7.33 17.49 2.41
CA TYR A 170 8.41 16.86 1.65
C TYR A 170 8.06 16.68 0.17
N LEU A 171 6.88 16.14 -0.14
CA LEU A 171 6.40 15.98 -1.51
C LEU A 171 6.28 17.31 -2.26
N LEU A 172 5.73 18.33 -1.61
CA LEU A 172 5.60 19.68 -2.18
C LEU A 172 6.97 20.32 -2.42
N LEU A 173 7.91 20.20 -1.49
CA LEU A 173 9.27 20.68 -1.67
C LEU A 173 9.93 20.02 -2.90
N LEU A 174 9.81 18.70 -3.04
CA LEU A 174 10.32 18.00 -4.22
C LEU A 174 9.63 18.48 -5.50
N LEU A 175 8.31 18.66 -5.49
CA LEU A 175 7.54 19.15 -6.64
C LEU A 175 8.02 20.52 -7.09
N PHE A 176 8.11 21.48 -6.16
CA PHE A 176 8.47 22.87 -6.47
C PHE A 176 9.95 23.08 -6.81
N HIS A 177 10.81 22.13 -6.48
CA HIS A 177 12.22 22.17 -6.90
C HIS A 177 12.39 21.91 -8.42
N GLY A 178 11.39 21.38 -9.12
CA GLY A 178 11.41 21.17 -10.57
C GLY A 178 11.21 22.46 -11.36
N LYS A 179 11.78 22.52 -12.59
CA LYS A 179 11.54 23.62 -13.53
C LYS A 179 10.14 23.53 -14.11
N ASP A 180 9.43 24.65 -14.18
CA ASP A 180 8.15 24.74 -14.86
C ASP A 180 8.31 25.06 -16.33
N SER A 181 7.34 24.68 -17.15
CA SER A 181 7.25 25.00 -18.56
C SER A 181 5.80 24.97 -19.01
N VAL A 182 5.47 25.79 -20.01
CA VAL A 182 4.13 25.78 -20.61
C VAL A 182 3.90 24.47 -21.33
N LEU A 183 2.72 23.91 -21.17
CA LEU A 183 2.30 22.63 -21.73
C LEU A 183 0.98 22.78 -22.47
N LYS A 184 0.88 22.13 -23.63
CA LYS A 184 -0.40 21.89 -24.30
C LYS A 184 -0.65 20.39 -24.25
N LEU A 185 -1.52 19.98 -23.35
CA LEU A 185 -1.91 18.59 -23.17
C LEU A 185 -3.36 18.43 -23.60
N GLU A 186 -3.59 17.54 -24.55
CA GLU A 186 -4.92 17.13 -24.98
C GLU A 186 -4.97 15.60 -24.94
N LEU A 187 -5.52 15.06 -23.85
CA LEU A 187 -5.76 13.62 -23.72
C LEU A 187 -7.13 13.28 -24.29
N PRO A 188 -7.29 12.12 -24.94
CA PRO A 188 -8.58 11.63 -25.36
C PRO A 188 -9.55 11.57 -24.18
N LYS A 189 -10.73 12.15 -24.33
CA LYS A 189 -11.75 12.09 -23.29
C LYS A 189 -12.19 10.65 -23.08
N LEU A 190 -12.14 10.19 -21.86
CA LEU A 190 -12.70 8.90 -21.48
C LEU A 190 -14.21 9.04 -21.26
N GLN A 191 -14.95 7.98 -21.57
CA GLN A 191 -16.37 7.93 -21.25
C GLN A 191 -16.55 7.96 -19.73
N GLN A 192 -17.49 8.78 -19.29
CA GLN A 192 -17.86 8.80 -17.87
C GLN A 192 -18.43 7.44 -17.48
N PRO A 193 -18.00 6.85 -16.34
CA PRO A 193 -18.61 5.63 -15.84
C PRO A 193 -20.13 5.78 -15.68
N PRO A 194 -20.91 4.71 -15.88
CA PRO A 194 -22.36 4.75 -15.66
C PRO A 194 -22.68 5.21 -14.25
N LYS A 195 -23.40 6.32 -14.09
CA LYS A 195 -23.64 6.98 -12.79
C LYS A 195 -24.21 6.04 -11.73
N GLY A 196 -25.16 5.18 -12.11
CA GLY A 196 -25.78 4.22 -11.16
C GLY A 196 -24.76 3.23 -10.60
N ILE A 197 -23.93 2.65 -11.47
CA ILE A 197 -22.89 1.68 -11.07
C ILE A 197 -21.81 2.39 -10.25
N LEU A 198 -21.38 3.59 -10.66
CA LEU A 198 -20.40 4.38 -9.91
C LEU A 198 -20.90 4.70 -8.50
N LEU A 199 -22.14 5.19 -8.35
CA LEU A 199 -22.71 5.51 -7.05
C LEU A 199 -22.89 4.26 -6.18
N LEU A 200 -23.22 3.12 -6.77
CA LEU A 200 -23.31 1.84 -6.06
C LEU A 200 -21.96 1.45 -5.45
N PHE A 201 -20.89 1.43 -6.25
CA PHE A 201 -19.57 1.02 -5.76
C PHE A 201 -18.91 2.06 -4.85
N LEU A 202 -19.17 3.35 -5.03
CA LEU A 202 -18.77 4.38 -4.06
C LEU A 202 -19.53 4.23 -2.73
N GLY A 203 -20.82 3.89 -2.78
CA GLY A 203 -21.59 3.57 -1.58
C GLY A 203 -21.06 2.34 -0.83
N LEU A 204 -20.70 1.27 -1.58
CA LEU A 204 -20.05 0.08 -1.00
C LEU A 204 -18.66 0.41 -0.44
N LEU A 205 -17.89 1.28 -1.10
CA LEU A 205 -16.60 1.73 -0.56
C LEU A 205 -16.79 2.44 0.79
N LEU A 206 -17.75 3.36 0.88
CA LEU A 206 -18.06 4.05 2.13
C LEU A 206 -18.57 3.10 3.22
N LEU A 207 -19.39 2.11 2.87
CA LEU A 207 -19.83 1.05 3.80
C LEU A 207 -18.62 0.28 4.36
N ASN A 208 -17.69 -0.14 3.48
CA ASN A 208 -16.50 -0.87 3.89
C ASN A 208 -15.54 -0.02 4.73
N ILE A 209 -15.38 1.26 4.41
CA ILE A 209 -14.64 2.20 5.26
C ILE A 209 -15.32 2.31 6.64
N GLY A 210 -16.65 2.40 6.70
CA GLY A 210 -17.39 2.39 7.95
C GLY A 210 -17.21 1.09 8.75
N ALA A 211 -17.11 -0.07 8.08
CA ALA A 211 -16.79 -1.34 8.72
C ALA A 211 -15.34 -1.38 9.26
N VAL A 212 -14.37 -0.80 8.54
CA VAL A 212 -12.99 -0.60 9.03
C VAL A 212 -13.00 0.25 10.30
N LEU A 213 -13.78 1.33 10.32
CA LEU A 213 -13.90 2.25 11.45
C LEU A 213 -14.80 1.72 12.59
N HIS A 214 -15.19 0.45 12.54
CA HIS A 214 -16.04 -0.22 13.53
C HIS A 214 -17.47 0.33 13.65
N TRP A 215 -18.00 1.01 12.62
CA TRP A 215 -19.40 1.48 12.59
C TRP A 215 -20.38 0.40 12.15
N PHE A 216 -19.89 -0.58 11.39
CA PHE A 216 -20.65 -1.70 10.86
C PHE A 216 -19.90 -3.02 11.11
N ASP A 217 -20.65 -4.11 11.17
CA ASP A 217 -20.08 -5.46 11.25
C ASP A 217 -19.34 -5.81 9.95
N LYS A 218 -18.13 -6.34 10.07
CA LYS A 218 -17.22 -6.62 8.95
C LYS A 218 -17.72 -7.77 8.08
N LEU A 219 -18.33 -8.79 8.69
CA LEU A 219 -18.87 -9.93 7.95
C LEU A 219 -20.09 -9.52 7.11
N TRP A 220 -21.00 -8.70 7.68
CA TRP A 220 -22.12 -8.17 6.93
C TRP A 220 -21.67 -7.26 5.79
N ALA A 221 -20.65 -6.44 5.99
CA ALA A 221 -20.08 -5.62 4.92
C ALA A 221 -19.50 -6.48 3.78
N LEU A 222 -18.78 -7.58 4.13
CA LEU A 222 -18.29 -8.54 3.14
C LEU A 222 -19.41 -9.23 2.39
N LEU A 223 -20.43 -9.78 3.11
CA LEU A 223 -21.52 -10.52 2.48
C LEU A 223 -22.32 -9.62 1.52
N LEU A 224 -22.61 -8.38 1.93
CA LEU A 224 -23.30 -7.42 1.08
C LEU A 224 -22.45 -7.07 -0.15
N THR A 225 -21.15 -6.75 0.04
CA THR A 225 -20.25 -6.40 -1.05
C THR A 225 -20.09 -7.56 -2.03
N ALA A 226 -19.80 -8.76 -1.54
CA ALA A 226 -19.64 -9.95 -2.37
C ALA A 226 -20.94 -10.33 -3.09
N GLY A 227 -22.09 -10.18 -2.42
CA GLY A 227 -23.41 -10.40 -3.01
C GLY A 227 -23.69 -9.43 -4.15
N VAL A 228 -23.45 -8.14 -3.97
CA VAL A 228 -23.64 -7.14 -5.02
C VAL A 228 -22.68 -7.37 -6.20
N VAL A 229 -21.41 -7.62 -5.94
CA VAL A 229 -20.42 -7.94 -7.00
C VAL A 229 -20.83 -9.20 -7.76
N ALA A 230 -21.27 -10.27 -7.06
CA ALA A 230 -21.73 -11.49 -7.69
C ALA A 230 -22.98 -11.30 -8.57
N LEU A 231 -23.89 -10.42 -8.16
CA LEU A 231 -25.09 -10.06 -8.94
C LEU A 231 -24.75 -9.22 -10.17
N CYS A 232 -23.72 -8.37 -10.08
CA CYS A 232 -23.24 -7.58 -11.25
C CYS A 232 -22.47 -8.48 -12.22
N ASP A 233 -21.47 -9.18 -11.76
CA ASP A 233 -20.70 -10.19 -12.52
C ASP A 233 -19.98 -11.14 -11.54
N TRP A 234 -20.49 -12.34 -11.33
CA TRP A 234 -19.89 -13.34 -10.45
C TRP A 234 -18.44 -13.72 -10.80
N ARG A 235 -18.00 -13.48 -12.04
CA ARG A 235 -16.63 -13.76 -12.50
C ARG A 235 -15.62 -12.87 -11.81
N ARG A 236 -16.03 -11.68 -11.42
CA ARG A 236 -15.22 -10.67 -10.71
C ARG A 236 -14.70 -11.17 -9.36
N LEU A 237 -15.47 -12.02 -8.68
CA LEU A 237 -15.01 -12.66 -7.46
C LEU A 237 -13.70 -13.45 -7.64
N ARG A 238 -13.39 -13.90 -8.86
CA ARG A 238 -12.17 -14.66 -9.18
C ARG A 238 -10.99 -13.78 -9.57
N GLU A 239 -11.22 -12.51 -9.82
CA GLU A 239 -10.18 -11.56 -10.27
C GLU A 239 -9.44 -10.90 -9.10
N VAL A 240 -9.93 -11.08 -7.89
CA VAL A 240 -9.29 -10.57 -6.67
C VAL A 240 -8.01 -11.32 -6.39
N ASP A 241 -7.00 -10.62 -5.89
CA ASP A 241 -5.71 -11.22 -5.50
C ASP A 241 -5.83 -11.99 -4.18
N TYR A 242 -6.22 -13.24 -4.27
CA TYR A 242 -6.28 -14.13 -3.11
C TYR A 242 -4.91 -14.47 -2.52
N SER A 243 -3.80 -14.21 -3.25
CA SER A 243 -2.45 -14.45 -2.76
C SER A 243 -2.16 -13.61 -1.52
N LEU A 244 -2.67 -12.38 -1.48
CA LEU A 244 -2.55 -11.49 -0.32
C LEU A 244 -3.25 -12.09 0.92
N LEU A 245 -4.48 -12.59 0.78
CA LEU A 245 -5.23 -13.19 1.90
C LEU A 245 -4.54 -14.45 2.45
N VAL A 246 -4.04 -15.31 1.57
CA VAL A 246 -3.28 -16.51 1.96
C VAL A 246 -1.96 -16.12 2.64
N THR A 247 -1.32 -15.06 2.18
CA THR A 247 -0.12 -14.50 2.82
C THR A 247 -0.40 -14.07 4.26
N PHE A 248 -1.50 -13.35 4.48
CA PHE A 248 -1.93 -12.94 5.81
C PHE A 248 -2.22 -14.16 6.70
N ALA A 249 -3.00 -15.11 6.22
CA ALA A 249 -3.30 -16.35 6.95
C ALA A 249 -2.01 -17.12 7.32
N GLY A 250 -1.04 -17.19 6.38
CA GLY A 250 0.27 -17.80 6.64
C GLY A 250 1.05 -17.10 7.74
N PHE A 251 1.10 -15.76 7.74
CA PHE A 251 1.76 -15.00 8.81
C PHE A 251 1.03 -15.12 10.13
N PHE A 252 -0.31 -15.11 10.16
CA PHE A 252 -1.07 -15.36 11.40
C PHE A 252 -0.72 -16.70 12.03
N VAL A 253 -0.69 -17.77 11.23
CA VAL A 253 -0.29 -19.10 11.71
C VAL A 253 1.16 -19.10 12.20
N PHE A 254 2.08 -18.48 11.46
CA PHE A 254 3.47 -18.40 11.85
C PHE A 254 3.64 -17.70 13.21
N ILE A 255 3.08 -16.50 13.35
CA ILE A 255 3.15 -15.72 14.61
C ILE A 255 2.49 -16.46 15.75
N GLY A 256 1.29 -17.01 15.56
CA GLY A 256 0.60 -17.80 16.59
C GLY A 256 1.42 -18.98 17.09
N ASN A 257 2.10 -19.68 16.18
CA ASN A 257 2.95 -20.82 16.52
C ASN A 257 4.20 -20.45 17.33
N ILE A 258 4.82 -19.28 17.07
CA ILE A 258 6.10 -18.88 17.68
C ILE A 258 5.94 -17.92 18.85
N SER A 259 4.76 -17.33 19.08
CA SER A 259 4.51 -16.27 20.08
C SER A 259 5.02 -16.59 21.48
N HIS A 260 5.02 -17.85 21.87
CA HIS A 260 5.48 -18.30 23.19
C HIS A 260 6.92 -18.85 23.18
N SER A 261 7.68 -18.66 22.10
CA SER A 261 9.06 -19.15 22.05
C SER A 261 10.02 -18.25 22.82
N PRO A 262 11.07 -18.82 23.49
CA PRO A 262 12.10 -18.04 24.19
C PRO A 262 12.80 -17.03 23.27
N ALA A 263 12.94 -17.36 21.97
CA ALA A 263 13.56 -16.48 21.00
C ALA A 263 12.71 -15.20 20.76
N VAL A 264 11.38 -15.34 20.73
CA VAL A 264 10.46 -14.20 20.61
C VAL A 264 10.54 -13.32 21.85
N SER A 265 10.53 -13.90 23.06
CA SER A 265 10.67 -13.15 24.31
C SER A 265 12.00 -12.37 24.37
N TYR A 266 13.09 -12.97 23.90
CA TYR A 266 14.39 -12.31 23.81
C TYR A 266 14.38 -11.13 22.82
N LEU A 267 13.81 -11.31 21.62
CA LEU A 267 13.70 -10.25 20.61
C LEU A 267 12.81 -9.11 21.12
N GLN A 268 11.70 -9.44 21.78
CA GLN A 268 10.79 -8.47 22.38
C GLN A 268 11.53 -7.58 23.38
N GLN A 269 12.26 -8.18 24.30
CA GLN A 269 12.96 -7.43 25.35
C GLN A 269 14.16 -6.65 24.81
N SER A 270 14.93 -7.21 23.88
CA SER A 270 16.18 -6.61 23.42
C SER A 270 16.00 -5.52 22.34
N LEU A 271 15.01 -5.68 21.45
CA LEU A 271 14.82 -4.79 20.32
C LEU A 271 13.55 -3.93 20.40
N MET A 272 12.52 -4.41 21.07
CA MET A 272 11.18 -3.80 21.05
C MET A 272 10.65 -3.45 22.47
N GLY A 273 11.54 -3.37 23.45
CA GLY A 273 11.20 -3.00 24.84
C GLY A 273 10.96 -1.51 25.06
N SER A 274 11.00 -0.68 24.00
CA SER A 274 10.73 0.75 24.06
C SER A 274 10.12 1.25 22.74
N ALA A 275 9.42 2.38 22.78
CA ALA A 275 8.86 3.01 21.58
C ALA A 275 9.94 3.27 20.50
N ALA A 276 11.08 3.86 20.88
CA ALA A 276 12.19 4.09 19.97
C ALA A 276 12.75 2.80 19.36
N GLY A 277 12.93 1.75 20.15
CA GLY A 277 13.40 0.44 19.68
C GLY A 277 12.40 -0.20 18.71
N THR A 278 11.12 -0.19 19.05
CA THR A 278 10.02 -0.69 18.19
C THR A 278 9.96 0.06 16.88
N TYR A 279 10.00 1.39 16.92
CA TYR A 279 10.01 2.24 15.73
C TYR A 279 11.19 1.90 14.79
N LEU A 280 12.41 1.89 15.32
CA LEU A 280 13.60 1.60 14.52
C LEU A 280 13.58 0.16 13.97
N THR A 281 13.13 -0.81 14.79
CA THR A 281 12.99 -2.20 14.33
C THR A 281 11.99 -2.32 13.21
N GLY A 282 10.81 -1.68 13.30
CA GLY A 282 9.81 -1.64 12.24
C GLY A 282 10.33 -1.00 10.96
N LEU A 283 11.00 0.14 11.10
CA LEU A 283 11.60 0.88 9.99
C LEU A 283 12.69 0.04 9.28
N LEU A 284 13.61 -0.55 10.02
CA LEU A 284 14.70 -1.36 9.48
C LEU A 284 14.22 -2.69 8.90
N ALA A 285 13.32 -3.40 9.59
CA ALA A 285 12.76 -4.65 9.10
C ALA A 285 12.06 -4.46 7.74
N SER A 286 11.37 -3.33 7.56
CA SER A 286 10.71 -2.99 6.29
C SER A 286 11.70 -2.92 5.12
N GLN A 287 12.96 -2.53 5.34
CA GLN A 287 13.97 -2.44 4.28
C GLN A 287 14.33 -3.79 3.65
N PHE A 288 14.12 -4.88 4.38
CA PHE A 288 14.50 -6.24 3.95
C PHE A 288 13.29 -7.13 3.67
N LEU A 289 12.22 -6.98 4.45
CA LEU A 289 11.05 -7.85 4.41
C LEU A 289 9.86 -7.23 3.64
N SER A 290 9.90 -5.92 3.37
CA SER A 290 8.75 -5.09 3.02
C SER A 290 7.86 -4.76 4.23
N ASN A 291 7.19 -3.60 4.16
CA ASN A 291 6.41 -3.03 5.27
C ASN A 291 5.24 -3.92 5.73
N VAL A 292 4.54 -4.61 4.82
CA VAL A 292 3.41 -5.49 5.18
C VAL A 292 3.88 -6.70 5.98
N PRO A 293 4.84 -7.52 5.51
CA PRO A 293 5.40 -8.61 6.31
C PRO A 293 6.03 -8.13 7.61
N ALA A 294 6.76 -7.00 7.60
CA ALA A 294 7.36 -6.44 8.80
C ALA A 294 6.30 -6.11 9.87
N ALA A 295 5.21 -5.43 9.48
CA ALA A 295 4.10 -5.13 10.37
C ALA A 295 3.52 -6.40 11.00
N MET A 296 3.24 -7.41 10.18
CA MET A 296 2.64 -8.67 10.65
C MET A 296 3.56 -9.44 11.59
N LEU A 297 4.86 -9.55 11.23
CA LEU A 297 5.83 -10.28 12.05
C LEU A 297 6.10 -9.59 13.40
N LEU A 298 6.14 -8.26 13.42
CA LEU A 298 6.51 -7.50 14.59
C LEU A 298 5.33 -7.18 15.53
N ALA A 299 4.10 -7.16 15.05
CA ALA A 299 2.93 -6.84 15.86
C ALA A 299 2.74 -7.79 17.05
N GLY A 300 3.06 -9.07 16.89
CA GLY A 300 3.02 -10.05 17.98
C GLY A 300 4.19 -9.93 18.98
N LEU A 301 5.13 -9.00 18.76
CA LEU A 301 6.34 -8.84 19.57
C LEU A 301 6.34 -7.56 20.42
N THR A 302 5.33 -6.71 20.33
CA THR A 302 5.33 -5.42 21.04
C THR A 302 3.93 -4.95 21.37
N GLU A 303 3.82 -4.23 22.49
CA GLU A 303 2.63 -3.46 22.85
C GLU A 303 2.73 -1.99 22.41
N GLU A 304 3.89 -1.58 21.87
CA GLU A 304 4.15 -0.22 21.40
C GLU A 304 3.50 0.00 20.01
N ALA A 305 2.17 0.03 19.98
CA ALA A 305 1.36 0.08 18.76
C ALA A 305 1.69 1.28 17.86
N ASP A 306 1.76 2.48 18.45
CA ASP A 306 2.02 3.73 17.72
C ASP A 306 3.41 3.73 17.09
N ALA A 307 4.40 3.28 17.84
CA ALA A 307 5.77 3.21 17.35
C ALA A 307 5.93 2.20 16.21
N LEU A 308 5.28 1.03 16.30
CA LEU A 308 5.28 0.06 15.21
C LEU A 308 4.56 0.59 13.97
N LEU A 309 3.37 1.17 14.15
CA LEU A 309 2.59 1.77 13.07
C LEU A 309 3.41 2.82 12.30
N LEU A 310 4.07 3.73 13.02
CA LEU A 310 4.95 4.74 12.46
C LEU A 310 6.17 4.11 11.77
N GLY A 311 6.84 3.18 12.43
CA GLY A 311 8.06 2.54 11.94
C GLY A 311 7.86 1.81 10.62
N VAL A 312 6.81 0.99 10.48
CA VAL A 312 6.57 0.23 9.24
C VAL A 312 6.02 1.10 8.10
N ASN A 313 5.27 2.16 8.40
CA ASN A 313 4.77 3.06 7.36
C ASN A 313 5.90 3.94 6.78
N ILE A 314 6.69 4.56 7.63
CA ILE A 314 7.85 5.35 7.21
C ILE A 314 8.92 4.42 6.62
N GLY A 315 9.07 3.22 7.17
CA GLY A 315 9.92 2.16 6.65
C GLY A 315 9.55 1.67 5.24
N GLY A 316 8.36 1.99 4.73
CA GLY A 316 7.99 1.80 3.32
C GLY A 316 8.76 2.68 2.33
N LEU A 317 9.45 3.71 2.83
CA LEU A 317 10.47 4.47 2.12
C LEU A 317 11.83 3.74 2.19
N GLY A 318 12.81 4.18 1.41
CA GLY A 318 14.18 3.64 1.42
C GLY A 318 14.43 2.70 0.27
N THR A 319 14.61 1.40 0.55
CA THR A 319 14.93 0.41 -0.50
C THR A 319 13.74 0.15 -1.43
N MET A 320 14.02 -0.39 -2.61
CA MET A 320 12.97 -0.80 -3.56
C MET A 320 12.06 -1.91 -2.98
N ILE A 321 12.61 -2.75 -2.09
CA ILE A 321 11.91 -3.88 -1.47
C ILE A 321 11.04 -3.42 -0.31
N ALA A 322 11.32 -2.26 0.27
CA ALA A 322 10.61 -1.74 1.45
C ALA A 322 9.10 -1.61 1.24
N SER A 323 8.65 -1.43 0.00
CA SER A 323 7.24 -1.45 -0.38
C SER A 323 7.04 -2.13 -1.74
N MET A 324 6.04 -3.01 -1.83
CA MET A 324 5.66 -3.65 -3.10
C MET A 324 5.23 -2.62 -4.14
N ALA A 325 4.59 -1.53 -3.72
CA ALA A 325 4.25 -0.39 -4.57
C ALA A 325 5.47 0.18 -5.33
N SER A 326 6.62 0.24 -4.67
CA SER A 326 7.88 0.69 -5.28
C SER A 326 8.36 -0.26 -6.39
N VAL A 327 8.24 -1.57 -6.16
CA VAL A 327 8.57 -2.60 -7.17
C VAL A 327 7.63 -2.52 -8.37
N ILE A 328 6.34 -2.29 -8.15
CA ILE A 328 5.33 -2.15 -9.21
C ILE A 328 5.70 -0.98 -10.12
N SER A 329 5.90 0.19 -9.54
CA SER A 329 6.24 1.42 -10.27
C SER A 329 7.54 1.25 -11.07
N TYR A 330 8.57 0.64 -10.48
CA TYR A 330 9.81 0.31 -11.19
C TYR A 330 9.59 -0.64 -12.36
N LYS A 331 8.84 -1.73 -12.17
CA LYS A 331 8.55 -2.70 -13.24
C LYS A 331 7.84 -2.05 -14.41
N LEU A 332 6.86 -1.19 -14.15
CA LEU A 332 6.11 -0.46 -15.17
C LEU A 332 7.03 0.49 -15.95
N TYR A 333 7.88 1.25 -15.24
CA TYR A 333 8.83 2.17 -15.88
C TYR A 333 9.89 1.41 -16.69
N ALA A 334 10.52 0.37 -16.11
CA ALA A 334 11.59 -0.39 -16.73
C ALA A 334 11.13 -1.17 -17.97
N ALA A 335 9.86 -1.59 -18.02
CA ALA A 335 9.28 -2.25 -19.19
C ALA A 335 9.23 -1.31 -20.41
N GLU A 336 8.97 -0.01 -20.20
CA GLU A 336 8.90 1.00 -21.26
C GLU A 336 10.26 1.65 -21.56
N HIS A 337 11.16 1.73 -20.55
CA HIS A 337 12.45 2.39 -20.63
C HIS A 337 13.59 1.50 -20.08
N PRO A 338 13.87 0.32 -20.69
CA PRO A 338 14.85 -0.63 -20.14
C PRO A 338 16.28 -0.06 -20.06
N SER A 339 16.68 0.80 -20.97
CA SER A 339 17.99 1.46 -20.97
C SER A 339 18.17 2.48 -19.82
N GLN A 340 17.07 3.00 -19.27
CA GLN A 340 17.08 3.99 -18.19
C GLN A 340 16.78 3.38 -16.81
N ALA A 341 16.55 2.07 -16.72
CA ALA A 341 16.19 1.38 -15.47
C ALA A 341 17.22 1.63 -14.35
N GLY A 342 18.51 1.61 -14.65
CA GLY A 342 19.57 1.89 -13.67
C GLY A 342 19.59 3.34 -13.17
N LYS A 343 19.24 4.30 -14.03
CA LYS A 343 19.11 5.72 -13.65
C LYS A 343 17.89 5.88 -12.72
N TYR A 344 16.76 5.28 -13.07
CA TYR A 344 15.56 5.27 -12.23
C TYR A 344 15.85 4.76 -10.82
N VAL A 345 16.53 3.60 -10.67
CA VAL A 345 16.87 3.04 -9.36
C VAL A 345 17.70 4.01 -8.52
N ARG A 346 18.72 4.65 -9.11
CA ARG A 346 19.55 5.63 -8.39
C ARG A 346 18.74 6.84 -7.93
N THR A 347 17.94 7.43 -8.82
CA THR A 347 17.10 8.59 -8.50
C THR A 347 16.03 8.22 -7.46
N PHE A 348 15.42 7.04 -7.61
CA PHE A 348 14.47 6.49 -6.66
C PHE A 348 15.08 6.35 -5.26
N LEU A 349 16.23 5.69 -5.14
CA LEU A 349 16.91 5.50 -3.86
C LEU A 349 17.27 6.85 -3.23
N TYR A 350 17.75 7.80 -4.01
CA TYR A 350 18.08 9.13 -3.51
C TYR A 350 16.89 9.82 -2.86
N TYR A 351 15.74 9.90 -3.56
CA TYR A 351 14.55 10.54 -2.99
C TYR A 351 13.93 9.74 -1.84
N ASN A 352 13.92 8.41 -1.92
CA ASN A 352 13.34 7.58 -0.86
C ASN A 352 14.20 7.60 0.40
N PHE A 353 15.54 7.50 0.32
CA PHE A 353 16.42 7.61 1.49
C PHE A 353 16.45 9.03 2.07
N LEU A 354 16.38 10.06 1.24
CA LEU A 354 16.25 11.43 1.73
C LEU A 354 14.94 11.60 2.51
N GLY A 355 13.82 11.10 1.98
CA GLY A 355 12.54 11.08 2.69
C GLY A 355 12.59 10.27 3.98
N LEU A 356 13.19 9.08 3.94
CA LEU A 356 13.38 8.23 5.11
C LEU A 356 14.15 8.94 6.23
N LEU A 357 15.23 9.63 5.89
CA LEU A 357 16.03 10.39 6.86
C LEU A 357 15.30 11.61 7.40
N LEU A 358 14.65 12.39 6.54
CA LEU A 358 13.97 13.62 6.96
C LEU A 358 12.70 13.33 7.75
N ILE A 359 11.80 12.50 7.20
CA ILE A 359 10.53 12.16 7.83
C ILE A 359 10.79 11.22 9.02
N GLY A 360 11.61 10.19 8.80
CA GLY A 360 11.94 9.20 9.82
C GLY A 360 12.70 9.80 10.99
N GLY A 361 13.67 10.68 10.73
CA GLY A 361 14.39 11.41 11.78
C GLY A 361 13.47 12.34 12.55
N ALA A 362 12.62 13.14 11.86
CA ALA A 362 11.68 14.04 12.52
C ALA A 362 10.71 13.28 13.43
N VAL A 363 10.16 12.15 12.96
CA VAL A 363 9.22 11.33 13.75
C VAL A 363 9.93 10.66 14.92
N TYR A 364 11.16 10.19 14.76
CA TYR A 364 11.96 9.61 15.85
C TYR A 364 12.14 10.56 17.04
N PHE A 365 12.32 11.86 16.78
CA PHE A 365 12.46 12.87 17.85
C PHE A 365 11.13 13.28 18.49
N LEU A 366 10.01 12.81 17.96
CA LEU A 366 8.67 13.08 18.48
C LEU A 366 8.05 11.89 19.24
N LEU A 367 8.71 10.72 19.19
CA LEU A 367 8.37 9.53 19.98
C LEU A 367 8.81 9.71 21.45
#